data_e30b5a3a4dadc7af493f9bc378d6bb49
#
_entry.id   e30b5a3a4dadc7af493f9bc378d6bb49
#
_cell.length_a   1.000
_cell.length_b   1.000
_cell.length_c   1.000
_cell.angle_alpha   90.00
_cell.angle_beta   90.00
_cell.angle_gamma   90.00
#
_symmetry.space_group_name_H-M   'P 1'
#
loop_
_entity.id
_entity.type
_entity.pdbx_description
1 polymer ?
#
loop_
_entity_poly.entity_id
_entity_poly.type
_entity_poly.pdbx_seq_one_letter_code
_entity_poly.pdbx_strand_id
1 'polypeptide(L)'
;MGAVQTTRPAMNTLKKIPTLLPGVFALEPRVFGDERGFFFESYNQQIMADAGITESFLQDNHSCSSCNVLRGLHYQLKHPQGKLVRVVEGEILDAAVDMRRSSPTFGCSDTVRLSGENKRMLWVPAGFAHGFRVISEKAHVLYKATDFYAPEHEHTLAWNDPHLKINWELDGEPIVSMKDQRGIAFLDAESFD
;
A
#
# COMPACT_ATOMS: atom_id res chain seq x y z
N MET A 1 -42.41 -17.10 10.30
CA MET A 1 -41.64 -16.03 10.95
C MET A 1 -40.63 -15.52 9.93
N GLY A 2 -40.95 -14.43 9.26
CA GLY A 2 -40.08 -13.83 8.24
C GLY A 2 -38.92 -13.08 8.90
N ALA A 3 -37.71 -13.41 8.51
CA ALA A 3 -36.51 -12.64 8.90
C ALA A 3 -36.61 -11.25 8.27
N VAL A 4 -36.75 -10.23 9.09
CA VAL A 4 -36.61 -8.82 8.67
C VAL A 4 -35.16 -8.63 8.32
N GLN A 5 -34.85 -8.59 7.02
CA GLN A 5 -33.59 -8.06 6.53
C GLN A 5 -33.55 -6.56 6.84
N THR A 6 -32.90 -6.19 7.94
CA THR A 6 -32.54 -4.81 8.20
C THR A 6 -31.47 -4.41 7.19
N THR A 7 -31.89 -3.80 6.08
CA THR A 7 -30.99 -3.06 5.20
C THR A 7 -30.40 -1.93 6.03
N ARG A 8 -29.12 -2.07 6.46
CA ARG A 8 -28.35 -0.96 7.00
C ARG A 8 -28.35 0.16 5.96
N PRO A 9 -28.67 1.40 6.31
CA PRO A 9 -28.53 2.52 5.39
C PRO A 9 -27.06 2.56 4.93
N ALA A 10 -26.83 2.85 3.65
CA ALA A 10 -25.51 2.95 3.00
C ALA A 10 -24.69 4.13 3.57
N MET A 11 -24.33 4.10 4.85
CA MET A 11 -23.65 5.19 5.55
C MET A 11 -22.12 5.16 5.40
N ASN A 12 -21.54 4.06 4.93
CA ASN A 12 -20.09 3.92 4.76
C ASN A 12 -19.76 3.27 3.41
N THR A 13 -19.79 4.05 2.34
CA THR A 13 -19.33 3.60 1.03
C THR A 13 -17.87 4.00 0.83
N LEU A 14 -16.98 3.02 0.65
CA LEU A 14 -15.65 3.24 0.12
C LEU A 14 -15.75 3.41 -1.40
N LYS A 15 -15.15 4.48 -1.93
CA LYS A 15 -14.99 4.63 -3.37
C LYS A 15 -13.70 3.91 -3.79
N LYS A 16 -13.84 2.86 -4.58
CA LYS A 16 -12.73 2.13 -5.16
C LYS A 16 -12.21 2.87 -6.39
N ILE A 17 -10.90 3.15 -6.41
CA ILE A 17 -10.21 3.84 -7.50
C ILE A 17 -9.19 2.86 -8.07
N PRO A 18 -9.36 2.39 -9.32
CA PRO A 18 -8.43 1.47 -9.94
C PRO A 18 -7.07 2.13 -10.18
N THR A 19 -6.02 1.30 -10.20
CA THR A 19 -4.67 1.66 -10.64
C THR A 19 -4.37 1.01 -11.99
N LEU A 20 -3.16 1.19 -12.51
CA LEU A 20 -2.69 0.51 -13.71
C LEU A 20 -2.42 -0.99 -13.47
N LEU A 21 -2.27 -1.40 -12.22
CA LEU A 21 -1.92 -2.77 -11.83
C LEU A 21 -3.16 -3.56 -11.42
N PRO A 22 -3.52 -4.66 -12.12
CA PRO A 22 -4.67 -5.49 -11.77
C PRO A 22 -4.57 -6.06 -10.35
N GLY A 23 -5.57 -5.74 -9.52
CA GLY A 23 -5.63 -6.15 -8.11
C GLY A 23 -5.18 -5.07 -7.13
N VAL A 24 -4.38 -4.10 -7.56
CA VAL A 24 -4.01 -2.92 -6.76
C VAL A 24 -5.05 -1.81 -6.97
N PHE A 25 -5.54 -1.20 -5.90
CA PHE A 25 -6.49 -0.10 -6.00
C PHE A 25 -6.46 0.80 -4.76
N ALA A 26 -6.75 2.07 -4.97
CA ALA A 26 -6.97 2.98 -3.87
C ALA A 26 -8.42 2.93 -3.39
N LEU A 27 -8.60 3.19 -2.10
CA LEU A 27 -9.88 3.30 -1.42
C LEU A 27 -10.01 4.69 -0.84
N GLU A 28 -11.08 5.40 -1.21
CA GLU A 28 -11.39 6.72 -0.68
C GLU A 28 -12.59 6.60 0.27
N PRO A 29 -12.38 6.83 1.59
CA PRO A 29 -13.43 6.71 2.58
C PRO A 29 -14.36 7.93 2.55
N ARG A 30 -15.59 7.75 3.01
CA ARG A 30 -16.45 8.86 3.34
C ARG A 30 -15.99 9.49 4.66
N VAL A 31 -15.63 10.75 4.62
CA VAL A 31 -15.19 11.53 5.79
C VAL A 31 -16.34 12.45 6.24
N PHE A 32 -16.63 12.47 7.53
CA PHE A 32 -17.59 13.35 8.17
C PHE A 32 -16.80 14.41 8.94
N GLY A 33 -17.02 15.67 8.63
CA GLY A 33 -16.36 16.80 9.29
C GLY A 33 -17.36 17.74 9.94
N ASP A 34 -17.00 18.30 11.12
CA ASP A 34 -17.71 19.36 11.81
C ASP A 34 -16.71 20.27 12.55
N GLU A 35 -17.18 21.20 13.39
CA GLU A 35 -16.34 22.11 14.17
C GLU A 35 -15.38 21.43 15.16
N ARG A 36 -15.57 20.16 15.48
CA ARG A 36 -14.70 19.34 16.34
C ARG A 36 -13.58 18.63 15.56
N GLY A 37 -13.61 18.67 14.22
CA GLY A 37 -12.67 17.98 13.34
C GLY A 37 -13.36 17.00 12.40
N PHE A 38 -12.83 15.78 12.24
CA PHE A 38 -13.37 14.80 11.32
C PHE A 38 -13.51 13.41 11.96
N PHE A 39 -14.42 12.63 11.39
CA PHE A 39 -14.56 11.20 11.70
C PHE A 39 -14.74 10.42 10.41
N PHE A 40 -14.09 9.27 10.30
CA PHE A 40 -14.35 8.27 9.28
C PHE A 40 -14.02 6.88 9.81
N GLU A 41 -14.62 5.87 9.21
CA GLU A 41 -14.30 4.48 9.50
C GLU A 41 -13.06 4.08 8.69
N SER A 42 -11.93 3.94 9.37
CA SER A 42 -10.64 3.66 8.72
C SER A 42 -10.42 2.18 8.40
N TYR A 43 -11.19 1.30 9.01
CA TYR A 43 -11.21 -0.13 8.73
C TYR A 43 -12.52 -0.75 9.21
N ASN A 44 -13.10 -1.57 8.36
CA ASN A 44 -14.25 -2.42 8.70
C ASN A 44 -14.18 -3.65 7.80
N GLN A 45 -14.07 -4.83 8.39
CA GLN A 45 -13.86 -6.08 7.66
C GLN A 45 -14.93 -6.33 6.58
N GLN A 46 -16.22 -6.05 6.90
CA GLN A 46 -17.31 -6.25 5.94
C GLN A 46 -17.18 -5.29 4.75
N ILE A 47 -16.88 -4.03 5.00
CA ILE A 47 -16.72 -3.01 3.94
C ILE A 47 -15.50 -3.33 3.07
N MET A 48 -14.40 -3.82 3.67
CA MET A 48 -13.24 -4.26 2.91
C MET A 48 -13.55 -5.47 2.04
N ALA A 49 -14.32 -6.44 2.58
CA ALA A 49 -14.77 -7.60 1.80
C ALA A 49 -15.68 -7.19 0.62
N ASP A 50 -16.59 -6.24 0.82
CA ASP A 50 -17.44 -5.68 -0.23
C ASP A 50 -16.62 -4.94 -1.32
N ALA A 51 -15.46 -4.36 -0.94
CA ALA A 51 -14.51 -3.76 -1.87
C ALA A 51 -13.62 -4.78 -2.60
N GLY A 52 -13.65 -6.06 -2.17
CA GLY A 52 -12.88 -7.16 -2.75
C GLY A 52 -11.61 -7.52 -1.98
N ILE A 53 -11.47 -7.08 -0.72
CA ILE A 53 -10.40 -7.47 0.19
C ILE A 53 -11.01 -8.45 1.21
N THR A 54 -10.83 -9.74 0.97
CA THR A 54 -11.42 -10.82 1.78
C THR A 54 -10.44 -11.44 2.77
N GLU A 55 -9.17 -11.09 2.65
CA GLU A 55 -8.08 -11.57 3.48
C GLU A 55 -8.22 -11.04 4.92
N SER A 56 -7.79 -11.84 5.88
CA SER A 56 -7.64 -11.41 7.28
C SER A 56 -6.33 -10.67 7.45
N PHE A 57 -6.34 -9.60 8.23
CA PHE A 57 -5.11 -8.89 8.61
C PHE A 57 -4.61 -9.40 9.96
N LEU A 58 -3.34 -9.80 9.98
CA LEU A 58 -2.70 -10.44 11.14
C LEU A 58 -1.70 -9.54 11.86
N GLN A 59 -1.22 -8.47 11.19
CA GLN A 59 -0.19 -7.59 11.72
C GLN A 59 -0.47 -6.13 11.35
N ASP A 60 -0.29 -5.22 12.30
CA ASP A 60 -0.31 -3.77 12.08
C ASP A 60 1.09 -3.20 12.26
N ASN A 61 1.46 -2.30 11.37
CA ASN A 61 2.74 -1.59 11.41
C ASN A 61 2.54 -0.08 11.37
N HIS A 62 3.38 0.65 12.08
CA HIS A 62 3.40 2.10 12.10
C HIS A 62 4.83 2.60 11.94
N SER A 63 5.07 3.45 10.96
CA SER A 63 6.34 4.13 10.75
C SER A 63 6.17 5.64 10.76
N CYS A 64 7.20 6.33 11.24
CA CYS A 64 7.37 7.77 11.09
C CYS A 64 8.67 8.03 10.33
N SER A 65 8.64 8.86 9.31
CA SER A 65 9.78 9.14 8.45
C SER A 65 9.80 10.61 8.03
N SER A 66 10.99 11.20 7.95
CA SER A 66 11.19 12.58 7.47
C SER A 66 11.11 12.65 5.95
N CYS A 67 11.06 13.88 5.45
CA CYS A 67 11.06 14.19 4.02
C CYS A 67 12.18 13.45 3.29
N ASN A 68 11.88 13.02 2.07
CA ASN A 68 12.79 12.32 1.17
C ASN A 68 13.28 10.95 1.63
N VAL A 69 12.77 10.41 2.77
CA VAL A 69 12.97 9.00 3.12
C VAL A 69 12.22 8.12 2.14
N LEU A 70 12.94 7.14 1.58
CA LEU A 70 12.41 6.11 0.71
C LEU A 70 12.60 4.74 1.38
N ARG A 71 11.54 3.94 1.42
CA ARG A 71 11.53 2.58 1.96
C ARG A 71 11.02 1.61 0.91
N GLY A 72 11.71 0.50 0.73
CA GLY A 72 11.34 -0.55 -0.22
C GLY A 72 12.30 -0.62 -1.40
N LEU A 73 11.93 -1.36 -2.40
CA LEU A 73 10.68 -2.12 -2.61
C LEU A 73 10.76 -3.51 -1.96
N HIS A 74 9.83 -3.84 -1.09
CA HIS A 74 9.86 -5.08 -0.29
C HIS A 74 8.72 -6.04 -0.66
N TYR A 75 9.02 -7.33 -0.70
CA TYR A 75 8.04 -8.42 -0.83
C TYR A 75 8.57 -9.69 -0.14
N GLN A 76 7.68 -10.62 0.18
CA GLN A 76 8.02 -11.94 0.73
C GLN A 76 7.50 -13.00 -0.23
N LEU A 77 8.38 -13.94 -0.66
CA LEU A 77 8.00 -15.05 -1.54
C LEU A 77 7.26 -16.14 -0.78
N LYS A 78 7.70 -16.45 0.43
CA LYS A 78 6.96 -17.27 1.37
C LYS A 78 6.33 -16.35 2.40
N HIS A 79 5.16 -16.73 2.90
CA HIS A 79 4.33 -15.85 3.72
C HIS A 79 4.04 -14.51 3.04
N PRO A 80 3.53 -14.52 1.79
CA PRO A 80 3.35 -13.31 1.02
C PRO A 80 2.29 -12.40 1.66
N GLN A 81 2.65 -11.14 1.82
CA GLN A 81 1.81 -10.17 2.51
C GLN A 81 1.03 -9.29 1.52
N GLY A 82 -0.30 -9.31 1.62
CA GLY A 82 -1.12 -8.20 1.16
C GLY A 82 -1.04 -7.05 2.17
N LYS A 83 -1.03 -5.80 1.70
CA LYS A 83 -0.86 -4.62 2.54
C LYS A 83 -1.98 -3.61 2.28
N LEU A 84 -2.63 -3.14 3.35
CA LEU A 84 -3.56 -2.01 3.31
C LEU A 84 -2.88 -0.81 3.96
N VAL A 85 -2.41 0.12 3.13
CA VAL A 85 -1.57 1.26 3.53
C VAL A 85 -2.40 2.52 3.66
N ARG A 86 -2.15 3.32 4.70
CA ARG A 86 -2.73 4.66 4.86
C ARG A 86 -1.75 5.62 5.53
N VAL A 87 -1.91 6.91 5.26
CA VAL A 87 -1.17 7.98 5.92
C VAL A 87 -2.08 8.66 6.95
N VAL A 88 -1.56 8.84 8.17
CA VAL A 88 -2.26 9.54 9.25
C VAL A 88 -1.91 11.01 9.27
N GLU A 89 -0.62 11.32 9.06
CA GLU A 89 -0.06 12.68 9.00
C GLU A 89 0.96 12.74 7.86
N GLY A 90 0.99 13.84 7.14
CA GLY A 90 1.89 14.06 6.02
C GLY A 90 1.41 13.43 4.71
N GLU A 91 2.32 13.25 3.77
CA GLU A 91 2.07 12.76 2.42
C GLU A 91 3.21 11.85 1.96
N ILE A 92 2.86 10.78 1.26
CA ILE A 92 3.78 9.86 0.60
C ILE A 92 3.40 9.65 -0.87
N LEU A 93 4.40 9.31 -1.68
CA LEU A 93 4.21 8.63 -2.96
C LEU A 93 4.40 7.14 -2.70
N ASP A 94 3.32 6.38 -2.76
CA ASP A 94 3.29 4.94 -2.53
C ASP A 94 3.42 4.21 -3.87
N ALA A 95 4.26 3.18 -3.96
CA ALA A 95 4.58 2.46 -5.19
C ALA A 95 4.37 0.96 -5.04
N ALA A 96 3.77 0.35 -6.04
CA ALA A 96 3.66 -1.10 -6.19
C ALA A 96 4.28 -1.55 -7.51
N VAL A 97 4.87 -2.76 -7.51
CA VAL A 97 5.44 -3.43 -8.68
C VAL A 97 4.87 -4.83 -8.78
N ASP A 98 4.35 -5.21 -9.93
CA ASP A 98 3.83 -6.56 -10.17
C ASP A 98 4.97 -7.57 -10.30
N MET A 99 5.03 -8.52 -9.36
CA MET A 99 6.05 -9.57 -9.30
C MET A 99 5.53 -10.95 -9.74
N ARG A 100 4.32 -11.03 -10.29
CA ARG A 100 3.67 -12.27 -10.74
C ARG A 100 4.01 -12.55 -12.21
N ARG A 101 4.77 -13.59 -12.49
CA ARG A 101 5.23 -13.95 -13.86
C ARG A 101 4.08 -14.18 -14.83
N SER A 102 2.97 -14.75 -14.35
CA SER A 102 1.79 -15.02 -15.18
C SER A 102 0.92 -13.79 -15.44
N SER A 103 1.22 -12.64 -14.80
CA SER A 103 0.46 -11.40 -14.96
C SER A 103 0.81 -10.68 -16.26
N PRO A 104 -0.19 -10.10 -16.97
CA PRO A 104 0.07 -9.24 -18.14
C PRO A 104 0.81 -7.95 -17.78
N THR A 105 0.88 -7.60 -16.49
CA THR A 105 1.57 -6.42 -15.98
C THR A 105 2.86 -6.77 -15.21
N PHE A 106 3.41 -7.99 -15.39
CA PHE A 106 4.67 -8.38 -14.77
C PHE A 106 5.78 -7.36 -15.04
N GLY A 107 6.44 -6.86 -13.99
CA GLY A 107 7.46 -5.83 -14.06
C GLY A 107 6.94 -4.41 -14.28
N CYS A 108 5.63 -4.22 -14.43
CA CYS A 108 5.05 -2.88 -14.43
C CYS A 108 4.94 -2.33 -13.00
N SER A 109 5.03 -1.02 -12.89
CA SER A 109 4.86 -0.28 -11.64
C SER A 109 3.75 0.76 -11.74
N ASP A 110 3.17 1.12 -10.62
CA ASP A 110 2.27 2.26 -10.49
C ASP A 110 2.48 2.97 -9.17
N THR A 111 2.15 4.26 -9.12
CA THR A 111 2.31 5.09 -7.92
C THR A 111 1.01 5.79 -7.56
N VAL A 112 0.74 5.90 -6.25
CA VAL A 112 -0.45 6.56 -5.72
C VAL A 112 -0.04 7.52 -4.59
N ARG A 113 -0.56 8.75 -4.62
CA ARG A 113 -0.39 9.71 -3.52
C ARG A 113 -1.37 9.40 -2.40
N LEU A 114 -0.82 9.15 -1.20
CA LEU A 114 -1.56 8.96 0.03
C LEU A 114 -1.19 10.06 1.01
N SER A 115 -2.17 10.65 1.68
CA SER A 115 -1.93 11.70 2.66
C SER A 115 -2.93 11.68 3.82
N GLY A 116 -2.52 12.32 4.92
CA GLY A 116 -3.42 12.64 6.02
C GLY A 116 -4.59 13.54 5.61
N GLU A 117 -4.47 14.27 4.49
CA GLU A 117 -5.52 15.13 3.95
C GLU A 117 -6.52 14.35 3.09
N ASN A 118 -6.03 13.55 2.11
CA ASN A 118 -6.93 12.83 1.20
C ASN A 118 -7.56 11.59 1.83
N LYS A 119 -7.08 11.11 3.00
CA LYS A 119 -7.57 9.95 3.76
C LYS A 119 -7.60 8.64 2.96
N ARG A 120 -7.02 8.63 1.75
CA ARG A 120 -6.99 7.45 0.90
C ARG A 120 -6.18 6.34 1.52
N MET A 121 -6.56 5.11 1.20
CA MET A 121 -5.82 3.89 1.51
C MET A 121 -5.43 3.23 0.20
N LEU A 122 -4.28 2.54 0.17
CA LEU A 122 -3.89 1.71 -0.97
C LEU A 122 -3.94 0.24 -0.56
N TRP A 123 -4.66 -0.57 -1.32
CA TRP A 123 -4.59 -2.02 -1.25
C TRP A 123 -3.57 -2.53 -2.24
N VAL A 124 -2.55 -3.21 -1.74
CA VAL A 124 -1.53 -3.92 -2.51
C VAL A 124 -1.62 -5.40 -2.11
N PRO A 125 -2.16 -6.29 -2.96
CA PRO A 125 -2.28 -7.71 -2.62
C PRO A 125 -0.92 -8.40 -2.57
N ALA A 126 -0.90 -9.65 -2.07
CA ALA A 126 0.25 -10.53 -2.21
C ALA A 126 0.61 -10.69 -3.70
N GLY A 127 1.90 -10.86 -4.00
CA GLY A 127 2.40 -10.94 -5.37
C GLY A 127 2.99 -9.65 -5.92
N PHE A 128 3.02 -8.58 -5.10
CA PHE A 128 3.60 -7.29 -5.46
C PHE A 128 4.74 -6.92 -4.54
N ALA A 129 5.77 -6.26 -5.08
CA ALA A 129 6.74 -5.51 -4.29
C ALA A 129 6.17 -4.12 -3.99
N HIS A 130 6.44 -3.60 -2.78
CA HIS A 130 5.86 -2.38 -2.26
C HIS A 130 6.90 -1.49 -1.60
N GLY A 131 6.76 -0.19 -1.81
CA GLY A 131 7.59 0.82 -1.17
C GLY A 131 6.95 2.20 -1.23
N PHE A 132 7.54 3.17 -0.55
CA PHE A 132 7.06 4.55 -0.60
C PHE A 132 8.18 5.57 -0.39
N ARG A 133 7.96 6.78 -0.89
CA ARG A 133 8.78 7.97 -0.60
C ARG A 133 7.94 8.99 0.15
N VAL A 134 8.53 9.62 1.19
CA VAL A 134 7.92 10.73 1.92
C VAL A 134 8.07 12.03 1.14
N ILE A 135 6.94 12.70 0.87
CA ILE A 135 6.85 13.96 0.14
C ILE A 135 6.86 15.16 1.09
N SER A 136 6.05 15.08 2.16
CA SER A 136 5.94 16.13 3.18
C SER A 136 7.16 16.17 4.08
N GLU A 137 7.26 17.19 4.94
CA GLU A 137 8.34 17.30 5.93
C GLU A 137 8.48 16.04 6.79
N LYS A 138 7.35 15.41 7.13
CA LYS A 138 7.24 14.18 7.92
C LYS A 138 5.99 13.41 7.49
N ALA A 139 6.03 12.09 7.54
CA ALA A 139 4.84 11.27 7.35
C ALA A 139 4.74 10.16 8.39
N HIS A 140 3.52 9.95 8.92
CA HIS A 140 3.13 8.81 9.72
C HIS A 140 2.32 7.84 8.85
N VAL A 141 2.90 6.68 8.59
CA VAL A 141 2.32 5.63 7.74
C VAL A 141 1.94 4.44 8.59
N LEU A 142 0.67 4.03 8.48
CA LEU A 142 0.15 2.79 9.06
C LEU A 142 -0.16 1.81 7.93
N TYR A 143 0.16 0.54 8.12
CA TYR A 143 -0.32 -0.50 7.22
C TYR A 143 -0.65 -1.79 7.94
N LYS A 144 -1.73 -2.42 7.49
CA LYS A 144 -2.13 -3.77 7.89
C LYS A 144 -1.53 -4.76 6.91
N ALA A 145 -1.06 -5.90 7.41
CA ALA A 145 -0.51 -6.98 6.61
C ALA A 145 -1.32 -8.27 6.81
N THR A 146 -1.50 -9.02 5.71
CA THR A 146 -2.31 -10.26 5.72
C THR A 146 -1.56 -11.47 6.24
N ASP A 147 -0.23 -11.38 6.40
CA ASP A 147 0.61 -12.42 7.01
C ASP A 147 1.67 -11.78 7.91
N PHE A 148 2.36 -12.57 8.70
CA PHE A 148 3.41 -12.11 9.58
C PHE A 148 4.68 -11.75 8.81
N TYR A 149 5.46 -10.83 9.38
CA TYR A 149 6.78 -10.52 8.88
C TYR A 149 7.73 -11.71 9.06
N ALA A 150 8.32 -12.16 7.96
CA ALA A 150 9.25 -13.27 7.89
C ALA A 150 10.57 -12.78 7.21
N PRO A 151 11.53 -12.25 8.02
CA PRO A 151 12.73 -11.60 7.47
C PRO A 151 13.58 -12.52 6.60
N GLU A 152 13.57 -13.83 6.85
CA GLU A 152 14.28 -14.84 6.06
C GLU A 152 13.68 -15.08 4.67
N HIS A 153 12.48 -14.57 4.42
CA HIS A 153 11.78 -14.67 3.13
C HIS A 153 11.55 -13.32 2.46
N GLU A 154 12.10 -12.27 3.07
CA GLU A 154 11.98 -10.92 2.53
C GLU A 154 13.01 -10.66 1.43
N HIS A 155 12.54 -10.11 0.34
CA HIS A 155 13.32 -9.66 -0.81
C HIS A 155 13.19 -8.15 -0.96
N THR A 156 14.26 -7.53 -1.46
CA THR A 156 14.29 -6.09 -1.74
C THR A 156 14.71 -5.86 -3.18
N LEU A 157 13.88 -5.18 -3.97
CA LEU A 157 14.27 -4.69 -5.30
C LEU A 157 14.99 -3.35 -5.18
N ALA A 158 15.90 -3.09 -6.11
CA ALA A 158 16.50 -1.79 -6.25
C ALA A 158 15.42 -0.74 -6.55
N TRP A 159 15.27 0.24 -5.66
CA TRP A 159 14.27 1.31 -5.78
C TRP A 159 14.46 2.16 -7.04
N ASN A 160 15.69 2.26 -7.54
CA ASN A 160 16.10 3.03 -8.72
C ASN A 160 16.33 2.16 -9.97
N ASP A 161 15.78 0.95 -9.99
CA ASP A 161 15.91 0.05 -11.13
C ASP A 161 15.37 0.70 -12.42
N PRO A 162 16.20 0.82 -13.47
CA PRO A 162 15.79 1.47 -14.72
C PRO A 162 14.71 0.69 -15.49
N HIS A 163 14.57 -0.61 -15.24
CA HIS A 163 13.54 -1.45 -15.84
C HIS A 163 12.16 -1.11 -15.30
N LEU A 164 12.06 -0.86 -13.98
CA LEU A 164 10.79 -0.55 -13.30
C LEU A 164 10.27 0.85 -13.59
N LYS A 165 11.15 1.80 -13.96
CA LYS A 165 10.82 3.18 -14.37
C LYS A 165 9.93 3.93 -13.38
N ILE A 166 10.05 3.66 -12.07
CA ILE A 166 9.25 4.34 -11.06
C ILE A 166 9.68 5.82 -11.00
N ASN A 167 8.72 6.70 -11.27
CA ASN A 167 8.94 8.12 -11.06
C ASN A 167 8.70 8.46 -9.58
N TRP A 168 9.76 8.45 -8.79
CA TRP A 168 9.71 8.80 -7.38
C TRP A 168 9.56 10.30 -7.11
N GLU A 169 9.54 11.13 -8.15
CA GLU A 169 9.47 12.60 -8.05
C GLU A 169 10.56 13.18 -7.14
N LEU A 170 11.78 12.64 -7.23
CA LEU A 170 12.89 13.00 -6.36
C LEU A 170 13.32 14.46 -6.57
N ASP A 171 13.53 15.13 -5.44
CA ASP A 171 14.21 16.41 -5.36
C ASP A 171 15.52 16.19 -4.57
N GLY A 172 16.56 15.74 -5.28
CA GLY A 172 17.84 15.32 -4.71
C GLY A 172 17.91 13.83 -4.33
N GLU A 173 18.99 13.44 -3.64
CA GLU A 173 19.24 12.06 -3.22
C GLU A 173 18.28 11.64 -2.10
N PRO A 174 17.58 10.49 -2.22
CA PRO A 174 16.70 10.00 -1.16
C PRO A 174 17.49 9.44 0.03
N ILE A 175 16.88 9.49 1.20
CA ILE A 175 17.39 8.83 2.40
C ILE A 175 16.91 7.39 2.38
N VAL A 176 17.85 6.46 2.17
CA VAL A 176 17.57 5.03 1.99
C VAL A 176 18.33 4.22 3.03
N SER A 177 17.70 3.19 3.61
CA SER A 177 18.37 2.29 4.55
C SER A 177 19.49 1.50 3.87
N MET A 178 20.49 1.02 4.65
CA MET A 178 21.56 0.17 4.10
C MET A 178 21.01 -1.12 3.46
N LYS A 179 19.89 -1.64 3.94
CA LYS A 179 19.20 -2.79 3.37
C LYS A 179 18.64 -2.43 1.99
N ASP A 180 17.92 -1.32 1.90
CA ASP A 180 17.26 -0.91 0.65
C ASP A 180 18.25 -0.43 -0.42
N GLN A 181 19.42 0.08 -0.01
CA GLN A 181 20.53 0.38 -0.91
C GLN A 181 21.11 -0.88 -1.60
N ARG A 182 20.93 -2.07 -1.00
CA ARG A 182 21.39 -3.35 -1.52
C ARG A 182 20.31 -4.09 -2.29
N GLY A 183 19.24 -3.43 -2.65
CA GLY A 183 18.18 -4.02 -3.45
C GLY A 183 18.72 -4.59 -4.76
N ILE A 184 18.21 -5.75 -5.17
CA ILE A 184 18.61 -6.44 -6.39
C ILE A 184 17.84 -5.91 -7.59
N ALA A 185 18.45 -6.01 -8.78
CA ALA A 185 17.78 -5.60 -10.01
C ALA A 185 16.56 -6.50 -10.29
N PHE A 186 15.51 -5.92 -10.88
CA PHE A 186 14.27 -6.64 -11.18
C PHE A 186 14.50 -7.92 -12.00
N LEU A 187 15.39 -7.85 -13.00
CA LEU A 187 15.67 -8.99 -13.88
C LEU A 187 16.37 -10.16 -13.18
N ASP A 188 17.06 -9.90 -12.06
CA ASP A 188 17.77 -10.89 -11.26
C ASP A 188 16.94 -11.37 -10.06
N ALA A 189 15.77 -10.74 -9.83
CA ALA A 189 14.95 -10.99 -8.67
C ALA A 189 14.10 -12.25 -8.83
N GLU A 190 13.94 -13.00 -7.74
CA GLU A 190 12.94 -14.06 -7.65
C GLU A 190 11.53 -13.44 -7.65
N SER A 191 10.58 -14.12 -8.27
CA SER A 191 9.23 -13.63 -8.48
C SER A 191 8.20 -14.72 -8.23
N PHE A 192 6.94 -14.33 -8.11
CA PHE A 192 5.82 -15.27 -8.01
C PHE A 192 5.52 -15.90 -9.38
N ASP A 193 5.01 -17.13 -9.37
CA ASP A 193 4.55 -17.85 -10.56
C ASP A 193 3.25 -17.29 -11.14
#